data_c60da7c19b8eaf925e5b89a3fcc67c38
#
_entry.id   c60da7c19b8eaf925e5b89a3fcc67c38
#
_cell.length_a   1.000
_cell.length_b   1.000
_cell.length_c   1.000
_cell.angle_alpha   90.00
_cell.angle_beta   90.00
_cell.angle_gamma   90.00
#
_symmetry.space_group_name_H-M   'P 1'
#
loop_
_entity.id
_entity.type
_entity.pdbx_description
1 polymer ?
#
loop_
_entity_poly.entity_id
_entity_poly.type
_entity_poly.pdbx_seq_one_letter_code
_entity_poly.pdbx_strand_id
1 'polypeptide(L)'
;RQCLIKSTNGTMKEIHGHIKDSADIIKNKDIEKHIHLKCLENGIYNIKTGEFSESFSSEYIILNQIPHRFDESCTFDGCQKIFCSILPEKQQRQKFFDFLSTCLHPYTGIDFQLGVLGPPGTGKTQLGKFAEKILGEDNVSHATIHRIAMDPTLQIGIAYQMLNIDGDLSPEDIEQLDVLKKWISQEKFTNRKIYNYAENFRPTTRLMFMANDLYEITNENDAEAIYERTDILKAEQKFRGTQKEIKNIFEDVATESELDGLVTHILKNSTILYQKQKTTYPLDPRHVKGIWNRFGNWIRQFIDNRTVEGASLQIETRLLFEAWENYAITHSCPAKTKNEFYKLFEDITGHQRTRTREDTLSKWVYKGMRLLDEKEIEAAGQAKLKEVDDC
;
A
#
# COMPACT_ATOMS: atom_id res chain seq x y z
N ARG A 1 3.99 -40.16 -30.95
CA ARG A 1 5.50 -40.17 -30.97
C ARG A 1 5.93 -38.80 -30.48
N GLN A 2 6.36 -38.70 -29.19
CA GLN A 2 7.07 -37.55 -28.65
C GLN A 2 8.45 -37.49 -29.29
N CYS A 3 8.72 -36.50 -30.11
CA CYS A 3 10.10 -36.20 -30.53
C CYS A 3 10.84 -35.51 -29.39
N LEU A 4 11.66 -36.24 -28.67
CA LEU A 4 12.64 -35.67 -27.76
C LEU A 4 13.76 -35.02 -28.58
N ILE A 5 13.67 -33.71 -28.82
CA ILE A 5 14.79 -32.96 -29.40
C ILE A 5 15.83 -32.78 -28.29
N LYS A 6 17.01 -33.42 -28.47
CA LYS A 6 18.18 -33.10 -27.65
C LYS A 6 18.61 -31.68 -28.03
N SER A 7 18.23 -30.70 -27.21
CA SER A 7 18.61 -29.31 -27.44
C SER A 7 20.06 -29.10 -26.98
N THR A 8 20.94 -28.74 -27.90
CA THR A 8 22.22 -28.14 -27.59
C THR A 8 22.03 -26.61 -27.43
N ASN A 9 22.95 -25.94 -26.71
CA ASN A 9 22.90 -24.49 -26.56
C ASN A 9 22.85 -23.72 -27.92
N GLY A 10 23.42 -24.33 -29.00
CA GLY A 10 23.35 -23.81 -30.36
C GLY A 10 21.94 -23.89 -30.92
N THR A 11 21.31 -25.06 -30.85
CA THR A 11 19.96 -25.32 -31.34
C THR A 11 18.92 -24.42 -30.63
N MET A 12 19.08 -24.18 -29.32
CA MET A 12 18.22 -23.27 -28.58
C MET A 12 18.39 -21.81 -29.02
N LYS A 13 19.60 -21.37 -29.35
CA LYS A 13 19.85 -20.05 -29.90
C LYS A 13 19.25 -19.86 -31.30
N GLU A 14 19.36 -20.87 -32.16
CA GLU A 14 18.75 -20.86 -33.49
C GLU A 14 17.24 -20.84 -33.43
N ILE A 15 16.61 -21.71 -32.60
CA ILE A 15 15.15 -21.69 -32.38
C ILE A 15 14.69 -20.34 -31.84
N HIS A 16 15.41 -19.79 -30.86
CA HIS A 16 15.11 -18.46 -30.32
C HIS A 16 15.29 -17.36 -31.35
N GLY A 17 16.29 -17.47 -32.26
CA GLY A 17 16.48 -16.58 -33.40
C GLY A 17 15.27 -16.64 -34.34
N HIS A 18 14.90 -17.85 -34.79
CA HIS A 18 13.75 -18.04 -35.69
C HIS A 18 12.40 -17.59 -35.09
N ILE A 19 12.19 -17.83 -33.81
CA ILE A 19 10.99 -17.32 -33.12
C ILE A 19 11.02 -15.77 -33.08
N LYS A 20 12.17 -15.17 -32.83
CA LYS A 20 12.34 -13.72 -32.76
C LYS A 20 12.15 -13.05 -34.13
N ASP A 21 12.59 -13.71 -35.19
CA ASP A 21 12.47 -13.21 -36.57
C ASP A 21 11.09 -13.43 -37.18
N SER A 22 10.35 -14.44 -36.73
CA SER A 22 9.01 -14.78 -37.21
C SER A 22 7.86 -14.33 -36.31
N ALA A 23 8.13 -13.94 -35.09
CA ALA A 23 7.08 -13.45 -34.18
C ALA A 23 6.80 -11.96 -34.42
N ASP A 24 5.52 -11.63 -34.54
CA ASP A 24 5.09 -10.24 -34.50
C ASP A 24 5.51 -9.63 -33.15
N ILE A 25 6.37 -8.62 -33.19
CA ILE A 25 6.83 -7.95 -31.97
C ILE A 25 5.69 -7.09 -31.45
N ILE A 26 5.10 -7.54 -30.34
CA ILE A 26 4.11 -6.74 -29.61
C ILE A 26 4.80 -5.49 -29.06
N LYS A 27 4.33 -4.33 -29.48
CA LYS A 27 4.82 -3.03 -28.99
C LYS A 27 3.92 -2.51 -27.87
N ASN A 28 4.46 -1.69 -26.97
CA ASN A 28 3.69 -1.09 -25.89
C ASN A 28 2.41 -0.39 -26.37
N LYS A 29 2.45 0.26 -27.54
CA LYS A 29 1.25 0.87 -28.16
C LYS A 29 0.14 -0.12 -28.50
N ASP A 30 0.48 -1.37 -28.78
CA ASP A 30 -0.49 -2.41 -29.13
C ASP A 30 -1.20 -2.92 -27.86
N ILE A 31 -0.47 -2.95 -26.74
CA ILE A 31 -1.02 -3.23 -25.41
C ILE A 31 -1.95 -2.09 -24.97
N GLU A 32 -1.50 -0.83 -25.08
CA GLU A 32 -2.27 0.35 -24.70
C GLU A 32 -3.60 0.46 -25.46
N LYS A 33 -3.64 -0.01 -26.72
CA LYS A 33 -4.85 -0.01 -27.55
C LYS A 33 -5.99 -0.81 -26.95
N HIS A 34 -5.70 -1.94 -26.30
CA HIS A 34 -6.69 -2.87 -25.77
C HIS A 34 -6.75 -2.90 -24.23
N ILE A 35 -6.09 -1.94 -23.57
CA ILE A 35 -5.96 -1.93 -22.11
C ILE A 35 -7.29 -1.83 -21.35
N HIS A 36 -8.34 -1.34 -22.01
CA HIS A 36 -9.69 -1.24 -21.48
C HIS A 36 -10.49 -2.56 -21.58
N LEU A 37 -9.96 -3.56 -22.27
CA LEU A 37 -10.56 -4.89 -22.37
C LEU A 37 -10.01 -5.77 -21.25
N LYS A 38 -10.89 -6.51 -20.59
CA LYS A 38 -10.51 -7.47 -19.54
C LYS A 38 -10.94 -8.85 -19.95
N CYS A 39 -9.98 -9.76 -20.02
CA CYS A 39 -10.20 -11.17 -20.29
C CYS A 39 -10.62 -11.87 -18.99
N LEU A 40 -11.78 -12.54 -19.03
CA LEU A 40 -12.31 -13.39 -17.97
C LEU A 40 -12.36 -14.85 -18.48
N GLU A 41 -12.74 -15.78 -17.62
CA GLU A 41 -12.86 -17.19 -18.04
C GLU A 41 -13.94 -17.41 -19.09
N ASN A 42 -15.04 -16.65 -19.04
CA ASN A 42 -16.19 -16.82 -19.93
C ASN A 42 -16.34 -15.73 -21.00
N GLY A 43 -15.35 -14.82 -21.16
CA GLY A 43 -15.44 -13.78 -22.18
C GLY A 43 -14.58 -12.55 -21.93
N ILE A 44 -14.93 -11.48 -22.61
CA ILE A 44 -14.22 -10.20 -22.54
C ILE A 44 -15.18 -9.10 -22.08
N TYR A 45 -14.78 -8.37 -21.05
CA TYR A 45 -15.49 -7.20 -20.55
C TYR A 45 -14.81 -5.91 -21.01
N ASN A 46 -15.59 -5.00 -21.57
CA ASN A 46 -15.12 -3.69 -22.01
C ASN A 46 -15.42 -2.63 -20.96
N ILE A 47 -14.41 -2.14 -20.23
CA ILE A 47 -14.57 -1.15 -19.17
C ILE A 47 -15.11 0.18 -19.69
N LYS A 48 -14.80 0.58 -20.92
CA LYS A 48 -15.30 1.85 -21.50
C LYS A 48 -16.81 1.86 -21.71
N THR A 49 -17.34 0.74 -22.22
CA THR A 49 -18.77 0.64 -22.57
C THR A 49 -19.60 -0.05 -21.50
N GLY A 50 -18.99 -0.90 -20.66
CA GLY A 50 -19.69 -1.77 -19.73
C GLY A 50 -20.26 -3.03 -20.38
N GLU A 51 -19.89 -3.32 -21.62
CA GLU A 51 -20.39 -4.46 -22.38
C GLU A 51 -19.55 -5.71 -22.10
N PHE A 52 -20.22 -6.84 -21.98
CA PHE A 52 -19.61 -8.16 -21.87
C PHE A 52 -19.90 -8.96 -23.16
N SER A 53 -18.88 -9.65 -23.66
CA SER A 53 -18.96 -10.54 -24.80
C SER A 53 -18.38 -11.90 -24.47
N GLU A 54 -19.13 -12.96 -24.70
CA GLU A 54 -18.65 -14.34 -24.54
C GLU A 54 -17.63 -14.75 -25.60
N SER A 55 -17.44 -13.90 -26.64
CA SER A 55 -16.52 -14.17 -27.73
C SER A 55 -15.11 -13.69 -27.43
N PHE A 56 -14.13 -14.56 -27.67
CA PHE A 56 -12.72 -14.22 -27.67
C PHE A 56 -12.26 -13.87 -29.09
N SER A 57 -11.35 -12.93 -29.25
CA SER A 57 -10.77 -12.57 -30.55
C SER A 57 -9.24 -12.56 -30.44
N SER A 58 -8.59 -13.14 -31.45
CA SER A 58 -7.13 -13.10 -31.61
C SER A 58 -6.59 -11.71 -32.00
N GLU A 59 -7.46 -10.76 -32.34
CA GLU A 59 -7.09 -9.38 -32.62
C GLU A 59 -6.79 -8.56 -31.34
N TYR A 60 -7.22 -9.07 -30.18
CA TYR A 60 -7.01 -8.38 -28.91
C TYR A 60 -5.72 -8.85 -28.23
N ILE A 61 -4.89 -7.88 -27.87
CA ILE A 61 -3.69 -8.11 -27.08
C ILE A 61 -4.03 -7.74 -25.65
N ILE A 62 -4.29 -8.75 -24.82
CA ILE A 62 -4.62 -8.60 -23.39
C ILE A 62 -3.58 -9.40 -22.61
N LEU A 63 -2.85 -8.73 -21.74
CA LEU A 63 -1.73 -9.34 -21.00
C LEU A 63 -2.17 -10.14 -19.77
N ASN A 64 -3.32 -9.80 -19.21
CA ASN A 64 -3.78 -10.30 -17.93
C ASN A 64 -5.15 -10.98 -18.09
N GLN A 65 -5.29 -12.20 -17.58
CA GLN A 65 -6.58 -12.87 -17.45
C GLN A 65 -7.01 -12.87 -15.99
N ILE A 66 -8.24 -12.44 -15.72
CA ILE A 66 -8.87 -12.54 -14.42
C ILE A 66 -9.51 -13.93 -14.31
N PRO A 67 -9.11 -14.78 -13.34
CA PRO A 67 -9.55 -16.18 -13.27
C PRO A 67 -10.94 -16.31 -12.64
N HIS A 68 -11.90 -15.55 -13.17
CA HIS A 68 -13.29 -15.51 -12.73
C HIS A 68 -14.22 -15.31 -13.90
N ARG A 69 -15.50 -15.59 -13.66
CA ARG A 69 -16.57 -15.40 -14.63
C ARG A 69 -17.26 -14.05 -14.39
N PHE A 70 -17.70 -13.43 -15.48
CA PHE A 70 -18.67 -12.35 -15.38
C PHE A 70 -20.06 -12.98 -15.26
N ASP A 71 -20.71 -12.79 -14.12
CA ASP A 71 -22.04 -13.34 -13.86
C ASP A 71 -22.85 -12.37 -12.99
N GLU A 72 -23.87 -11.78 -13.60
CA GLU A 72 -24.77 -10.81 -12.94
C GLU A 72 -25.76 -11.47 -11.98
N SER A 73 -25.92 -12.79 -12.04
CA SER A 73 -26.80 -13.53 -11.13
C SER A 73 -26.12 -13.89 -9.79
N CYS A 74 -24.80 -13.87 -9.75
CA CYS A 74 -24.02 -14.13 -8.55
C CYS A 74 -24.05 -12.93 -7.58
N THR A 75 -24.22 -13.21 -6.30
CA THR A 75 -24.07 -12.24 -5.20
C THR A 75 -22.76 -12.49 -4.43
N PHE A 76 -22.36 -11.55 -3.60
CA PHE A 76 -21.17 -11.69 -2.75
C PHE A 76 -21.47 -11.34 -1.28
N ASP A 77 -22.61 -11.75 -0.78
CA ASP A 77 -23.10 -11.42 0.56
C ASP A 77 -22.18 -11.92 1.68
N GLY A 78 -21.56 -13.09 1.47
CA GLY A 78 -20.57 -13.65 2.39
C GLY A 78 -19.30 -12.79 2.43
N CYS A 79 -18.73 -12.47 1.26
CA CYS A 79 -17.60 -11.56 1.16
C CYS A 79 -17.93 -10.19 1.74
N GLN A 80 -19.13 -9.66 1.48
CA GLN A 80 -19.60 -8.38 2.01
C GLN A 80 -19.59 -8.36 3.55
N LYS A 81 -20.00 -9.44 4.22
CA LYS A 81 -19.95 -9.55 5.69
C LYS A 81 -18.51 -9.47 6.21
N ILE A 82 -17.56 -10.13 5.52
CA ILE A 82 -16.14 -10.03 5.88
C ILE A 82 -15.64 -8.60 5.75
N PHE A 83 -15.95 -7.93 4.62
CA PHE A 83 -15.56 -6.52 4.44
C PHE A 83 -16.22 -5.60 5.47
N CYS A 84 -17.48 -5.83 5.83
CA CYS A 84 -18.14 -5.07 6.89
C CYS A 84 -17.49 -5.28 8.26
N SER A 85 -16.93 -6.45 8.50
CA SER A 85 -16.22 -6.74 9.76
C SER A 85 -14.86 -6.05 9.82
N ILE A 86 -14.06 -6.07 8.73
CA ILE A 86 -12.72 -5.49 8.68
C ILE A 86 -12.78 -3.96 8.52
N LEU A 87 -13.70 -3.48 7.69
CA LEU A 87 -13.93 -2.07 7.36
C LEU A 87 -15.40 -1.71 7.68
N PRO A 88 -15.75 -1.41 8.94
CA PRO A 88 -17.14 -1.15 9.35
C PRO A 88 -17.79 0.01 8.61
N GLU A 89 -17.01 1.05 8.28
CA GLU A 89 -17.51 2.21 7.58
C GLU A 89 -17.76 1.93 6.09
N LYS A 90 -18.95 2.26 5.61
CA LYS A 90 -19.32 2.10 4.20
C LYS A 90 -18.37 2.84 3.26
N GLN A 91 -17.89 4.02 3.67
CA GLN A 91 -16.96 4.82 2.88
C GLN A 91 -15.64 4.09 2.68
N GLN A 92 -15.06 3.48 3.71
CA GLN A 92 -13.80 2.75 3.60
C GLN A 92 -13.94 1.51 2.69
N ARG A 93 -15.06 0.77 2.78
CA ARG A 93 -15.34 -0.35 1.88
C ARG A 93 -15.44 0.10 0.42
N GLN A 94 -16.15 1.19 0.16
CA GLN A 94 -16.24 1.72 -1.20
C GLN A 94 -14.89 2.20 -1.73
N LYS A 95 -14.06 2.85 -0.91
CA LYS A 95 -12.69 3.21 -1.28
C LYS A 95 -11.84 2.01 -1.65
N PHE A 96 -11.99 0.88 -0.93
CA PHE A 96 -11.33 -0.38 -1.28
C PHE A 96 -11.81 -0.91 -2.63
N PHE A 97 -13.11 -0.93 -2.89
CA PHE A 97 -13.66 -1.36 -4.18
C PHE A 97 -13.28 -0.41 -5.33
N ASP A 98 -13.26 0.89 -5.08
CA ASP A 98 -12.80 1.88 -6.05
C ASP A 98 -11.32 1.63 -6.41
N PHE A 99 -10.47 1.39 -5.40
CA PHE A 99 -9.07 1.06 -5.65
C PHE A 99 -8.90 -0.20 -6.52
N LEU A 100 -9.56 -1.29 -6.17
CA LEU A 100 -9.53 -2.52 -6.99
C LEU A 100 -10.04 -2.26 -8.42
N SER A 101 -11.08 -1.45 -8.56
CA SER A 101 -11.59 -1.03 -9.86
C SER A 101 -10.54 -0.27 -10.67
N THR A 102 -9.72 0.59 -10.03
CA THR A 102 -8.64 1.31 -10.74
C THR A 102 -7.50 0.41 -11.20
N CYS A 103 -7.31 -0.77 -10.58
CA CYS A 103 -6.36 -1.78 -11.07
C CYS A 103 -6.75 -2.32 -12.45
N LEU A 104 -8.04 -2.23 -12.81
CA LEU A 104 -8.57 -2.70 -14.09
C LEU A 104 -8.48 -1.66 -15.22
N HIS A 105 -8.34 -0.37 -14.92
CA HIS A 105 -8.30 0.68 -15.94
C HIS A 105 -7.16 1.69 -15.68
N PRO A 106 -5.91 1.32 -15.96
CA PRO A 106 -4.79 2.24 -15.84
C PRO A 106 -4.91 3.42 -16.82
N TYR A 107 -4.15 4.48 -16.57
CA TYR A 107 -4.02 5.67 -17.42
C TYR A 107 -5.29 6.55 -17.52
N THR A 108 -6.11 6.57 -16.50
CA THR A 108 -7.35 7.37 -16.47
C THR A 108 -7.23 8.65 -15.66
N GLY A 109 -6.06 8.94 -15.10
CA GLY A 109 -5.86 10.09 -14.23
C GLY A 109 -6.43 9.92 -12.81
N ILE A 110 -6.92 8.71 -12.47
CA ILE A 110 -7.27 8.34 -11.09
C ILE A 110 -6.06 7.61 -10.51
N ASP A 111 -5.05 8.37 -10.12
CA ASP A 111 -3.74 7.85 -9.79
C ASP A 111 -3.45 7.99 -8.31
N PHE A 112 -3.54 6.86 -7.59
CA PHE A 112 -3.22 6.78 -6.18
C PHE A 112 -2.79 5.36 -5.77
N GLN A 113 -2.08 5.28 -4.65
CA GLN A 113 -1.78 4.05 -3.93
C GLN A 113 -2.73 3.89 -2.74
N LEU A 114 -2.94 2.65 -2.30
CA LEU A 114 -3.78 2.36 -1.14
C LEU A 114 -2.96 1.83 0.02
N GLY A 115 -3.03 2.49 1.16
CA GLY A 115 -2.51 2.00 2.43
C GLY A 115 -3.61 1.35 3.27
N VAL A 116 -3.30 0.23 3.94
CA VAL A 116 -4.14 -0.36 4.97
C VAL A 116 -3.38 -0.36 6.29
N LEU A 117 -3.81 0.48 7.20
CA LEU A 117 -3.15 0.73 8.48
C LEU A 117 -3.93 0.09 9.63
N GLY A 118 -3.23 -0.48 10.59
CA GLY A 118 -3.84 -1.01 11.81
C GLY A 118 -2.93 -2.00 12.55
N PRO A 119 -3.25 -2.33 13.80
CA PRO A 119 -2.45 -3.25 14.60
C PRO A 119 -2.46 -4.69 14.04
N PRO A 120 -1.56 -5.57 14.52
CA PRO A 120 -1.56 -6.97 14.12
C PRO A 120 -2.86 -7.70 14.48
N GLY A 121 -3.35 -8.52 13.54
CA GLY A 121 -4.54 -9.37 13.77
C GLY A 121 -5.88 -8.70 13.46
N THR A 122 -5.89 -7.57 12.75
CA THR A 122 -7.10 -6.80 12.37
C THR A 122 -7.61 -7.09 10.96
N GLY A 123 -7.05 -8.07 10.27
CA GLY A 123 -7.54 -8.46 8.94
C GLY A 123 -6.91 -7.74 7.75
N LYS A 124 -5.89 -6.89 7.94
CA LYS A 124 -5.16 -6.23 6.85
C LYS A 124 -4.72 -7.21 5.75
N THR A 125 -4.04 -8.28 6.15
CA THR A 125 -3.57 -9.34 5.23
C THR A 125 -4.72 -10.02 4.49
N GLN A 126 -5.91 -10.08 5.07
CA GLN A 126 -7.08 -10.67 4.39
C GLN A 126 -7.57 -9.77 3.26
N LEU A 127 -7.54 -8.43 3.44
CA LEU A 127 -7.86 -7.50 2.35
C LEU A 127 -6.89 -7.67 1.17
N GLY A 128 -5.60 -7.85 1.43
CA GLY A 128 -4.63 -8.16 0.38
C GLY A 128 -4.91 -9.46 -0.33
N LYS A 129 -5.22 -10.54 0.41
CA LYS A 129 -5.60 -11.83 -0.16
C LYS A 129 -6.88 -11.74 -1.00
N PHE A 130 -7.87 -10.95 -0.58
CA PHE A 130 -9.04 -10.67 -1.40
C PHE A 130 -8.67 -9.96 -2.69
N ALA A 131 -7.81 -8.94 -2.63
CA ALA A 131 -7.34 -8.24 -3.83
C ALA A 131 -6.64 -9.20 -4.80
N GLU A 132 -5.77 -10.07 -4.28
CA GLU A 132 -5.06 -11.10 -5.04
C GLU A 132 -6.02 -12.13 -5.66
N LYS A 133 -6.98 -12.64 -4.89
CA LYS A 133 -7.98 -13.58 -5.41
C LYS A 133 -8.88 -12.95 -6.48
N ILE A 134 -9.33 -11.70 -6.28
CA ILE A 134 -10.17 -10.98 -7.23
C ILE A 134 -9.45 -10.73 -8.56
N LEU A 135 -8.21 -10.30 -8.51
CA LEU A 135 -7.44 -9.95 -9.72
C LEU A 135 -6.75 -11.17 -10.36
N GLY A 136 -6.56 -12.24 -9.62
CA GLY A 136 -5.77 -13.42 -9.99
C GLY A 136 -4.32 -13.34 -9.50
N GLU A 137 -3.83 -14.41 -8.91
CA GLU A 137 -2.49 -14.50 -8.31
C GLU A 137 -1.38 -14.15 -9.32
N ASP A 138 -1.52 -14.61 -10.58
CA ASP A 138 -0.56 -14.32 -11.66
C ASP A 138 -0.51 -12.83 -12.07
N ASN A 139 -1.51 -12.04 -11.70
CA ASN A 139 -1.62 -10.61 -12.01
C ASN A 139 -1.15 -9.71 -10.87
N VAL A 140 -0.66 -10.30 -9.77
CA VAL A 140 -0.26 -9.57 -8.57
C VAL A 140 1.20 -9.86 -8.24
N SER A 141 1.95 -8.82 -7.92
CA SER A 141 3.34 -8.92 -7.43
C SER A 141 3.43 -8.54 -5.95
N HIS A 142 4.48 -9.02 -5.28
CA HIS A 142 4.70 -8.83 -3.84
C HIS A 142 6.07 -8.20 -3.56
N ALA A 143 6.40 -7.15 -4.27
CA ALA A 143 7.63 -6.41 -4.03
C ALA A 143 7.44 -5.35 -2.94
N THR A 144 8.45 -5.10 -2.12
CA THR A 144 8.41 -3.98 -1.19
C THR A 144 8.45 -2.65 -1.95
N ILE A 145 7.73 -1.65 -1.47
CA ILE A 145 7.71 -0.30 -2.07
C ILE A 145 9.13 0.28 -2.14
N HIS A 146 9.96 0.03 -1.12
CA HIS A 146 11.37 0.43 -1.11
C HIS A 146 12.13 -0.16 -2.30
N ARG A 147 11.96 -1.45 -2.59
CA ARG A 147 12.62 -2.07 -3.75
C ARG A 147 12.08 -1.55 -5.08
N ILE A 148 10.79 -1.27 -5.18
CA ILE A 148 10.21 -0.66 -6.39
C ILE A 148 10.86 0.70 -6.65
N ALA A 149 11.10 1.50 -5.61
CA ALA A 149 11.77 2.79 -5.75
C ALA A 149 13.23 2.67 -6.24
N MET A 150 13.95 1.60 -5.84
CA MET A 150 15.41 1.47 -5.99
C MET A 150 15.87 0.56 -7.13
N ASP A 151 15.07 -0.42 -7.58
CA ASP A 151 15.48 -1.50 -8.48
C ASP A 151 14.86 -1.38 -9.88
N PRO A 152 15.58 -0.83 -10.88
CA PRO A 152 15.09 -0.70 -12.25
C PRO A 152 14.75 -2.04 -12.92
N THR A 153 15.41 -3.14 -12.52
CA THR A 153 15.14 -4.46 -13.08
C THR A 153 13.81 -5.00 -12.58
N LEU A 154 13.55 -4.83 -11.29
CA LEU A 154 12.27 -5.16 -10.67
C LEU A 154 11.13 -4.34 -11.30
N GLN A 155 11.34 -3.04 -11.49
CA GLN A 155 10.37 -2.14 -12.11
C GLN A 155 9.90 -2.66 -13.48
N ILE A 156 10.83 -3.09 -14.34
CA ILE A 156 10.47 -3.68 -15.64
C ILE A 156 9.72 -5.00 -15.44
N GLY A 157 10.11 -5.81 -14.46
CA GLY A 157 9.51 -7.12 -14.18
C GLY A 157 8.05 -7.07 -13.78
N ILE A 158 7.66 -6.02 -13.04
CA ILE A 158 6.30 -5.87 -12.51
C ILE A 158 5.45 -4.83 -13.25
N ALA A 159 6.00 -4.15 -14.26
CA ALA A 159 5.36 -2.99 -14.90
C ALA A 159 3.95 -3.24 -15.43
N TYR A 160 3.65 -4.46 -15.84
CA TYR A 160 2.38 -4.84 -16.46
C TYR A 160 1.53 -5.76 -15.57
N GLN A 161 1.87 -5.92 -14.31
CA GLN A 161 0.97 -6.50 -13.31
C GLN A 161 -0.21 -5.56 -13.07
N MET A 162 -1.32 -6.07 -12.55
CA MET A 162 -2.46 -5.22 -12.18
C MET A 162 -2.23 -4.52 -10.82
N LEU A 163 -1.59 -5.24 -9.89
CA LEU A 163 -1.39 -4.79 -8.53
C LEU A 163 -0.03 -5.26 -8.00
N ASN A 164 0.59 -4.44 -7.17
CA ASN A 164 1.67 -4.88 -6.28
C ASN A 164 1.23 -4.69 -4.83
N ILE A 165 1.40 -5.73 -4.01
CA ILE A 165 1.06 -5.72 -2.60
C ILE A 165 2.35 -5.77 -1.78
N ASP A 166 2.64 -4.71 -1.04
CA ASP A 166 3.63 -4.72 0.03
C ASP A 166 2.94 -5.12 1.34
N GLY A 167 3.13 -6.36 1.75
CA GLY A 167 2.40 -6.96 2.87
C GLY A 167 2.85 -6.49 4.26
N ASP A 168 4.00 -5.83 4.35
CA ASP A 168 4.55 -5.31 5.61
C ASP A 168 5.51 -4.15 5.30
N LEU A 169 4.94 -2.97 5.12
CA LEU A 169 5.69 -1.77 4.78
C LEU A 169 6.72 -1.46 5.88
N SER A 170 8.00 -1.43 5.49
CA SER A 170 9.08 -1.01 6.39
C SER A 170 8.92 0.47 6.80
N PRO A 171 9.16 0.81 8.06
CA PRO A 171 9.16 2.20 8.51
C PRO A 171 10.41 3.01 8.07
N GLU A 172 11.35 2.37 7.39
CA GLU A 172 12.55 3.04 6.87
C GLU A 172 12.19 4.07 5.79
N ASP A 173 12.97 5.14 5.70
CA ASP A 173 12.80 6.16 4.68
C ASP A 173 12.93 5.60 3.27
N ILE A 174 12.13 6.11 2.34
CA ILE A 174 12.25 5.79 0.92
C ILE A 174 13.17 6.82 0.26
N GLU A 175 14.40 6.42 -0.06
CA GLU A 175 15.42 7.30 -0.61
C GLU A 175 15.03 7.94 -1.96
N GLN A 176 14.24 7.26 -2.79
CA GLN A 176 13.85 7.72 -4.13
C GLN A 176 12.33 7.93 -4.26
N LEU A 177 11.80 8.83 -3.47
CA LEU A 177 10.38 9.20 -3.51
C LEU A 177 9.91 9.71 -4.87
N ASP A 178 10.78 10.34 -5.65
CA ASP A 178 10.47 10.79 -7.02
C ASP A 178 10.13 9.62 -7.94
N VAL A 179 10.83 8.50 -7.82
CA VAL A 179 10.55 7.28 -8.58
C VAL A 179 9.18 6.72 -8.17
N LEU A 180 8.91 6.69 -6.86
CA LEU A 180 7.62 6.23 -6.34
C LEU A 180 6.46 7.12 -6.81
N LYS A 181 6.60 8.46 -6.75
CA LYS A 181 5.61 9.41 -7.26
C LYS A 181 5.30 9.18 -8.74
N LYS A 182 6.34 9.02 -9.57
CA LYS A 182 6.19 8.70 -11.00
C LYS A 182 5.48 7.37 -11.21
N TRP A 183 5.77 6.35 -10.38
CA TRP A 183 5.10 5.06 -10.46
C TRP A 183 3.62 5.17 -10.15
N ILE A 184 3.27 5.82 -9.04
CA ILE A 184 1.87 6.03 -8.64
C ILE A 184 1.10 6.80 -9.71
N SER A 185 1.71 7.84 -10.29
CA SER A 185 1.12 8.64 -11.39
C SER A 185 1.19 7.94 -12.76
N GLN A 186 1.66 6.70 -12.80
CA GLN A 186 1.77 5.91 -14.02
C GLN A 186 2.47 6.68 -15.17
N GLU A 187 3.54 7.40 -14.85
CA GLU A 187 4.35 8.13 -15.83
C GLU A 187 5.25 7.19 -16.64
N LYS A 188 5.85 7.70 -17.71
CA LYS A 188 6.79 6.94 -18.54
C LYS A 188 8.14 6.78 -17.85
N PHE A 189 8.66 5.56 -17.90
CA PHE A 189 9.98 5.17 -17.43
C PHE A 189 10.88 4.78 -18.60
N THR A 190 12.18 5.00 -18.42
CA THR A 190 13.22 4.48 -19.30
C THR A 190 14.23 3.76 -18.43
N ASN A 191 14.14 2.44 -18.38
CA ASN A 191 15.00 1.60 -17.57
C ASN A 191 15.74 0.58 -18.45
N ARG A 192 16.82 0.02 -17.91
CA ARG A 192 17.66 -0.97 -18.60
C ARG A 192 17.78 -2.24 -17.77
N LYS A 193 17.42 -3.38 -18.36
CA LYS A 193 17.79 -4.68 -17.80
C LYS A 193 19.30 -4.91 -17.97
N ILE A 194 19.89 -5.63 -17.02
CA ILE A 194 21.30 -6.02 -17.08
C ILE A 194 21.55 -6.73 -18.43
N TYR A 195 22.55 -6.26 -19.18
CA TYR A 195 22.93 -6.76 -20.51
C TYR A 195 21.91 -6.57 -21.64
N ASN A 196 20.87 -5.75 -21.46
CA ASN A 196 19.87 -5.44 -22.49
C ASN A 196 19.86 -3.96 -22.86
N TYR A 197 19.13 -3.63 -23.95
CA TYR A 197 18.86 -2.25 -24.33
C TYR A 197 17.90 -1.60 -23.32
N ALA A 198 17.92 -0.27 -23.29
CA ALA A 198 16.96 0.50 -22.51
C ALA A 198 15.53 0.26 -23.02
N GLU A 199 14.61 0.00 -22.13
CA GLU A 199 13.19 -0.19 -22.43
C GLU A 199 12.39 1.02 -21.91
N ASN A 200 11.53 1.54 -22.77
CA ASN A 200 10.55 2.55 -22.39
C ASN A 200 9.25 1.83 -22.06
N PHE A 201 8.73 2.06 -20.87
CA PHE A 201 7.46 1.49 -20.44
C PHE A 201 6.66 2.50 -19.62
N ARG A 202 5.39 2.23 -19.48
CA ARG A 202 4.47 2.95 -18.59
C ARG A 202 3.81 1.92 -17.68
N PRO A 203 4.03 1.99 -16.35
CA PRO A 203 3.50 0.95 -15.47
C PRO A 203 1.97 0.99 -15.44
N THR A 204 1.35 -0.18 -15.50
CA THR A 204 -0.08 -0.36 -15.24
C THR A 204 -0.34 -0.72 -13.77
N THR A 205 0.69 -1.20 -13.10
CA THR A 205 0.64 -1.75 -11.74
C THR A 205 0.30 -0.69 -10.71
N ARG A 206 -0.80 -0.89 -10.00
CA ARG A 206 -1.15 -0.09 -8.82
C ARG A 206 -0.38 -0.58 -7.59
N LEU A 207 -0.22 0.27 -6.59
CA LEU A 207 0.49 -0.06 -5.36
C LEU A 207 -0.49 -0.12 -4.20
N MET A 208 -0.43 -1.21 -3.44
CA MET A 208 -1.11 -1.39 -2.16
C MET A 208 -0.07 -1.76 -1.10
N PHE A 209 -0.17 -1.19 0.07
CA PHE A 209 0.68 -1.56 1.19
C PHE A 209 -0.12 -1.79 2.47
N MET A 210 0.43 -2.63 3.33
CA MET A 210 -0.08 -2.87 4.68
C MET A 210 0.97 -2.41 5.67
N ALA A 211 0.54 -1.73 6.71
CA ALA A 211 1.44 -1.20 7.70
C ALA A 211 0.83 -1.23 9.11
N ASN A 212 1.69 -1.34 10.11
CA ASN A 212 1.35 -1.00 11.48
C ASN A 212 1.69 0.47 11.73
N ASP A 213 2.82 0.91 11.16
CA ASP A 213 3.33 2.26 11.20
C ASP A 213 3.75 2.69 9.77
N LEU A 214 3.87 3.99 9.54
CA LEU A 214 4.24 4.53 8.24
C LEU A 214 5.72 4.96 8.25
N TYR A 215 6.35 4.99 7.07
CA TYR A 215 7.70 5.52 6.94
C TYR A 215 7.75 7.04 7.13
N GLU A 216 8.88 7.54 7.61
CA GLU A 216 9.12 8.97 7.76
C GLU A 216 9.37 9.62 6.39
N ILE A 217 8.77 10.77 6.15
CA ILE A 217 9.05 11.59 4.96
C ILE A 217 9.70 12.88 5.46
N THR A 218 11.00 13.02 5.19
CA THR A 218 11.81 14.11 5.71
C THR A 218 11.68 15.40 4.90
N ASN A 219 11.28 15.31 3.63
CA ASN A 219 11.10 16.46 2.76
C ASN A 219 9.61 16.84 2.65
N GLU A 220 9.24 18.04 3.06
CA GLU A 220 7.84 18.51 3.06
C GLU A 220 7.20 18.52 1.65
N ASN A 221 7.94 18.90 0.61
CA ASN A 221 7.41 18.93 -0.75
C ASN A 221 7.12 17.51 -1.27
N ASP A 222 7.96 16.54 -0.91
CA ASP A 222 7.76 15.14 -1.25
C ASP A 222 6.59 14.55 -0.46
N ALA A 223 6.45 14.95 0.81
CA ALA A 223 5.36 14.54 1.67
C ALA A 223 4.00 14.94 1.10
N GLU A 224 3.81 16.21 0.73
CA GLU A 224 2.54 16.69 0.14
C GLU A 224 2.19 15.90 -1.13
N ALA A 225 3.18 15.66 -2.01
CA ALA A 225 2.96 14.92 -3.24
C ALA A 225 2.57 13.44 -2.99
N ILE A 226 3.04 12.83 -1.91
CA ILE A 226 2.64 11.48 -1.49
C ILE A 226 1.24 11.51 -0.87
N TYR A 227 0.94 12.49 -0.02
CA TYR A 227 -0.41 12.60 0.60
C TYR A 227 -1.51 12.79 -0.45
N GLU A 228 -1.25 13.59 -1.48
CA GLU A 228 -2.18 13.80 -2.61
C GLU A 228 -2.45 12.53 -3.43
N ARG A 229 -1.51 11.58 -3.39
CA ARG A 229 -1.55 10.33 -4.17
C ARG A 229 -1.72 9.09 -3.31
N THR A 230 -2.22 9.23 -2.10
CA THR A 230 -2.43 8.11 -1.19
C THR A 230 -3.83 8.16 -0.61
N ASP A 231 -4.48 7.02 -0.48
CA ASP A 231 -5.63 6.83 0.40
C ASP A 231 -5.29 5.81 1.47
N ILE A 232 -5.81 5.98 2.68
CA ILE A 232 -5.51 5.10 3.82
C ILE A 232 -6.81 4.58 4.40
N LEU A 233 -6.92 3.25 4.46
CA LEU A 233 -7.96 2.54 5.18
C LEU A 233 -7.45 2.13 6.56
N LYS A 234 -8.32 2.19 7.56
CA LYS A 234 -8.01 1.79 8.93
C LYS A 234 -8.69 0.47 9.26
N ALA A 235 -7.91 -0.56 9.57
CA ALA A 235 -8.37 -1.84 10.07
C ALA A 235 -8.08 -1.91 11.57
N GLU A 236 -9.03 -1.50 12.39
CA GLU A 236 -8.84 -1.31 13.84
C GLU A 236 -9.37 -2.49 14.67
N GLN A 237 -10.38 -3.22 14.17
CA GLN A 237 -10.98 -4.32 14.89
C GLN A 237 -10.07 -5.55 14.95
N LYS A 238 -9.74 -6.01 16.15
CA LYS A 238 -8.92 -7.20 16.37
C LYS A 238 -9.77 -8.47 16.22
N PHE A 239 -9.32 -9.41 15.39
CA PHE A 239 -9.96 -10.72 15.18
C PHE A 239 -9.12 -11.85 15.74
N ARG A 240 -7.79 -11.82 15.54
CA ARG A 240 -6.89 -12.91 15.96
C ARG A 240 -7.01 -13.20 17.45
N GLY A 241 -7.34 -14.45 17.78
CA GLY A 241 -7.52 -14.91 19.15
C GLY A 241 -8.88 -14.56 19.77
N THR A 242 -9.85 -14.09 18.99
CA THR A 242 -11.21 -13.79 19.44
C THR A 242 -12.21 -14.80 18.86
N GLN A 243 -13.43 -14.81 19.39
CA GLN A 243 -14.53 -15.65 18.83
C GLN A 243 -14.98 -15.21 17.42
N LYS A 244 -14.57 -14.02 16.98
CA LYS A 244 -14.87 -13.48 15.64
C LYS A 244 -13.84 -13.91 14.57
N GLU A 245 -12.81 -14.67 14.96
CA GLU A 245 -11.79 -15.13 14.03
C GLU A 245 -12.35 -16.20 13.10
N ILE A 246 -12.30 -15.94 11.78
CA ILE A 246 -12.64 -16.92 10.73
C ILE A 246 -11.32 -17.41 10.14
N LYS A 247 -11.00 -18.70 10.29
CA LYS A 247 -9.70 -19.26 9.88
C LYS A 247 -9.60 -19.50 8.38
N ASN A 248 -10.67 -20.00 7.76
CA ASN A 248 -10.69 -20.47 6.37
C ASN A 248 -11.64 -19.61 5.52
N ILE A 249 -11.39 -18.29 5.46
CA ILE A 249 -12.30 -17.34 4.79
C ILE A 249 -12.58 -17.76 3.34
N PHE A 250 -11.55 -18.19 2.59
CA PHE A 250 -11.66 -18.52 1.17
C PHE A 250 -12.22 -19.91 0.90
N GLU A 251 -12.24 -20.78 1.89
CA GLU A 251 -12.85 -22.11 1.79
C GLU A 251 -14.32 -22.07 2.24
N ASP A 252 -14.61 -21.34 3.33
CA ASP A 252 -15.91 -21.38 3.99
C ASP A 252 -16.87 -20.27 3.52
N VAL A 253 -16.35 -19.12 3.07
CA VAL A 253 -17.14 -17.93 2.79
C VAL A 253 -16.93 -17.41 1.36
N ALA A 254 -15.72 -17.13 0.95
CA ALA A 254 -15.40 -16.57 -0.37
C ALA A 254 -15.28 -17.69 -1.43
N THR A 255 -16.38 -18.38 -1.67
CA THR A 255 -16.48 -19.44 -2.70
C THR A 255 -16.31 -18.86 -4.10
N GLU A 256 -16.12 -19.71 -5.11
CA GLU A 256 -16.00 -19.28 -6.53
C GLU A 256 -17.17 -18.39 -6.96
N SER A 257 -18.42 -18.79 -6.64
CA SER A 257 -19.61 -17.99 -6.96
C SER A 257 -19.63 -16.62 -6.26
N GLU A 258 -19.19 -16.53 -5.00
CA GLU A 258 -19.05 -15.26 -4.26
C GLU A 258 -17.97 -14.37 -4.89
N LEU A 259 -16.87 -14.97 -5.34
CA LEU A 259 -15.79 -14.24 -6.03
C LEU A 259 -16.23 -13.78 -7.43
N ASP A 260 -16.96 -14.59 -8.19
CA ASP A 260 -17.53 -14.20 -9.49
C ASP A 260 -18.48 -13.00 -9.33
N GLY A 261 -19.37 -13.03 -8.31
CA GLY A 261 -20.24 -11.90 -8.00
C GLY A 261 -19.47 -10.65 -7.62
N LEU A 262 -18.41 -10.78 -6.80
CA LEU A 262 -17.56 -9.68 -6.38
C LEU A 262 -16.76 -9.10 -7.56
N VAL A 263 -16.18 -9.92 -8.43
CA VAL A 263 -15.47 -9.50 -9.64
C VAL A 263 -16.43 -8.79 -10.60
N THR A 264 -17.65 -9.32 -10.79
CA THR A 264 -18.70 -8.66 -11.58
C THR A 264 -19.01 -7.26 -11.03
N HIS A 265 -19.12 -7.13 -9.70
CA HIS A 265 -19.31 -5.84 -9.04
C HIS A 265 -18.14 -4.87 -9.28
N ILE A 266 -16.90 -5.33 -9.16
CA ILE A 266 -15.69 -4.51 -9.37
C ILE A 266 -15.58 -4.07 -10.85
N LEU A 267 -15.90 -4.94 -11.82
CA LEU A 267 -15.91 -4.60 -13.24
C LEU A 267 -16.94 -3.50 -13.54
N LYS A 268 -18.16 -3.62 -13.03
CA LYS A 268 -19.20 -2.59 -13.20
C LYS A 268 -18.79 -1.27 -12.53
N ASN A 269 -18.24 -1.33 -11.32
CA ASN A 269 -17.72 -0.15 -10.64
C ASN A 269 -16.58 0.50 -11.44
N SER A 270 -15.69 -0.30 -12.03
CA SER A 270 -14.61 0.16 -12.91
C SER A 270 -15.14 0.97 -14.10
N THR A 271 -16.23 0.52 -14.74
CA THR A 271 -16.91 1.26 -15.82
C THR A 271 -17.43 2.62 -15.32
N ILE A 272 -18.05 2.64 -14.13
CA ILE A 272 -18.58 3.88 -13.54
C ILE A 272 -17.45 4.87 -13.27
N LEU A 273 -16.35 4.41 -12.68
CA LEU A 273 -15.19 5.26 -12.39
C LEU A 273 -14.54 5.76 -13.69
N TYR A 274 -14.39 4.88 -14.69
CA TYR A 274 -13.86 5.25 -16.00
C TYR A 274 -14.69 6.36 -16.65
N GLN A 275 -16.01 6.26 -16.64
CA GLN A 275 -16.90 7.26 -17.23
C GLN A 275 -16.91 8.58 -16.45
N LYS A 276 -16.83 8.53 -15.12
CA LYS A 276 -16.81 9.71 -14.24
C LYS A 276 -15.43 10.35 -14.11
N GLN A 277 -14.35 9.65 -14.47
CA GLN A 277 -12.96 10.08 -14.27
C GLN A 277 -12.65 10.52 -12.84
N LYS A 278 -13.27 9.88 -11.85
CA LYS A 278 -13.06 10.13 -10.42
C LYS A 278 -13.55 8.95 -9.58
N THR A 279 -12.99 8.80 -8.40
CA THR A 279 -13.45 7.87 -7.37
C THR A 279 -14.81 8.28 -6.79
N THR A 280 -15.52 7.34 -6.17
CA THR A 280 -16.79 7.60 -5.50
C THR A 280 -16.65 8.62 -4.37
N TYR A 281 -15.58 8.47 -3.59
CA TYR A 281 -15.19 9.45 -2.57
C TYR A 281 -13.84 10.07 -2.96
N PRO A 282 -13.71 11.40 -2.96
CA PRO A 282 -12.44 12.04 -3.29
C PRO A 282 -11.36 11.66 -2.29
N LEU A 283 -10.11 11.68 -2.75
CA LEU A 283 -8.96 11.60 -1.84
C LEU A 283 -8.97 12.81 -0.90
N ASP A 284 -8.57 12.60 0.34
CA ASP A 284 -8.44 13.65 1.34
C ASP A 284 -6.98 13.76 1.82
N PRO A 285 -6.13 14.55 1.12
CA PRO A 285 -4.72 14.70 1.48
C PRO A 285 -4.52 15.23 2.90
N ARG A 286 -5.44 16.03 3.43
CA ARG A 286 -5.35 16.57 4.80
C ARG A 286 -5.54 15.46 5.83
N HIS A 287 -6.51 14.58 5.58
CA HIS A 287 -6.74 13.41 6.42
C HIS A 287 -5.54 12.46 6.37
N VAL A 288 -5.02 12.17 5.17
CA VAL A 288 -3.82 11.35 4.98
C VAL A 288 -2.62 11.95 5.69
N LYS A 289 -2.38 13.27 5.56
CA LYS A 289 -1.33 13.99 6.30
C LYS A 289 -1.47 13.83 7.82
N GLY A 290 -2.69 13.96 8.33
CA GLY A 290 -2.96 13.76 9.77
C GLY A 290 -2.62 12.35 10.25
N ILE A 291 -2.96 11.32 9.46
CA ILE A 291 -2.59 9.93 9.74
C ILE A 291 -1.07 9.77 9.66
N TRP A 292 -0.43 10.29 8.61
CA TRP A 292 1.02 10.17 8.42
C TRP A 292 1.81 10.82 9.54
N ASN A 293 1.42 12.03 9.96
CA ASN A 293 2.03 12.72 11.10
C ASN A 293 1.92 11.93 12.41
N ARG A 294 0.84 11.17 12.56
CA ARG A 294 0.64 10.34 13.75
C ARG A 294 1.43 9.03 13.71
N PHE A 295 1.52 8.38 12.56
CA PHE A 295 2.08 7.03 12.42
C PHE A 295 3.43 6.98 11.70
N GLY A 296 3.83 8.03 11.00
CA GLY A 296 5.13 8.16 10.31
C GLY A 296 6.12 9.08 11.00
N ASN A 297 5.76 9.68 12.12
CA ASN A 297 6.65 10.54 12.90
C ASN A 297 6.96 9.91 14.26
N TRP A 298 8.06 9.18 14.32
CA TRP A 298 8.49 8.45 15.51
C TRP A 298 8.73 9.33 16.72
N ILE A 299 9.22 10.56 16.53
CA ILE A 299 9.42 11.51 17.62
C ILE A 299 8.08 11.97 18.16
N ARG A 300 7.09 12.21 17.30
CA ARG A 300 5.73 12.53 17.73
C ARG A 300 5.12 11.38 18.53
N GLN A 301 5.26 10.14 18.05
CA GLN A 301 4.80 8.96 18.77
C GLN A 301 5.49 8.81 20.12
N PHE A 302 6.80 9.06 20.19
CA PHE A 302 7.53 9.07 21.45
C PHE A 302 6.97 10.12 22.41
N ILE A 303 6.74 11.34 21.93
CA ILE A 303 6.15 12.42 22.73
C ILE A 303 4.79 11.99 23.29
N ASP A 304 3.89 11.54 22.42
CA ASP A 304 2.51 11.16 22.76
C ASP A 304 2.44 9.93 23.69
N ASN A 305 3.44 9.05 23.67
CA ASN A 305 3.47 7.81 24.45
C ASN A 305 4.34 7.88 25.70
N ARG A 306 5.26 8.84 25.79
CA ARG A 306 6.31 8.86 26.84
C ARG A 306 6.42 10.18 27.58
N THR A 307 5.68 11.22 27.18
CA THR A 307 5.77 12.52 27.85
C THR A 307 4.38 13.03 28.27
N VAL A 308 4.37 13.90 29.25
CA VAL A 308 3.18 14.63 29.69
C VAL A 308 3.54 16.10 29.88
N GLU A 309 2.62 16.97 29.46
CA GLU A 309 2.77 18.42 29.61
C GLU A 309 2.18 18.93 30.93
N GLY A 310 2.78 19.98 31.52
CA GLY A 310 2.30 20.63 32.72
C GLY A 310 3.17 21.81 33.10
N ALA A 311 2.57 22.95 33.44
CA ALA A 311 3.26 24.24 33.62
C ALA A 311 4.42 24.23 34.67
N SER A 312 4.35 23.36 35.68
CA SER A 312 5.37 23.22 36.72
C SER A 312 6.41 22.12 36.46
N LEU A 313 6.25 21.40 35.33
CA LEU A 313 7.11 20.27 35.02
C LEU A 313 8.39 20.72 34.30
N GLN A 314 9.43 19.90 34.41
CA GLN A 314 10.65 20.07 33.63
C GLN A 314 11.38 18.74 33.48
N ILE A 315 12.16 18.63 32.39
CA ILE A 315 13.00 17.46 32.13
C ILE A 315 14.38 17.87 31.63
N GLU A 316 15.41 17.19 32.14
CA GLU A 316 16.77 17.33 31.62
C GLU A 316 16.86 16.76 30.19
N THR A 317 17.44 17.54 29.25
CA THR A 317 17.54 17.15 27.86
C THR A 317 18.26 15.82 27.64
N ARG A 318 19.25 15.51 28.50
CA ARG A 318 19.96 14.23 28.45
C ARG A 318 19.04 13.06 28.77
N LEU A 319 18.23 13.15 29.82
CA LEU A 319 17.28 12.09 30.21
C LEU A 319 16.19 11.88 29.13
N LEU A 320 15.74 12.97 28.52
CA LEU A 320 14.78 12.88 27.41
C LEU A 320 15.37 12.14 26.22
N PHE A 321 16.63 12.41 25.86
CA PHE A 321 17.29 11.73 24.75
C PHE A 321 17.58 10.26 25.06
N GLU A 322 18.01 9.92 26.26
CA GLU A 322 18.19 8.53 26.71
C GLU A 322 16.88 7.74 26.66
N ALA A 323 15.76 8.38 27.04
CA ALA A 323 14.43 7.78 26.92
C ALA A 323 14.04 7.56 25.45
N TRP A 324 14.37 8.49 24.56
CA TRP A 324 14.20 8.33 23.13
C TRP A 324 15.03 7.16 22.56
N GLU A 325 16.31 7.07 22.91
CA GLU A 325 17.17 5.96 22.44
C GLU A 325 16.60 4.59 22.83
N ASN A 326 16.13 4.45 24.07
CA ASN A 326 15.48 3.23 24.55
C ASN A 326 14.15 2.95 23.80
N TYR A 327 13.36 4.00 23.56
CA TYR A 327 12.12 3.89 22.78
C TYR A 327 12.42 3.47 21.33
N ALA A 328 13.41 4.09 20.71
CA ALA A 328 13.81 3.81 19.34
C ALA A 328 14.28 2.36 19.16
N ILE A 329 15.09 1.84 20.11
CA ILE A 329 15.52 0.43 20.09
C ILE A 329 14.32 -0.51 20.23
N THR A 330 13.41 -0.24 21.16
CA THR A 330 12.25 -1.10 21.43
C THR A 330 11.27 -1.16 20.25
N HIS A 331 11.13 -0.05 19.49
CA HIS A 331 10.19 0.09 18.41
C HIS A 331 10.85 0.00 17.01
N SER A 332 12.14 -0.34 16.96
CA SER A 332 12.91 -0.40 15.69
C SER A 332 12.85 0.89 14.88
N CYS A 333 12.83 2.04 15.56
CA CYS A 333 12.80 3.35 14.91
C CYS A 333 14.17 3.68 14.28
N PRO A 334 14.21 4.49 13.21
CA PRO A 334 15.47 4.99 12.65
C PRO A 334 16.30 5.73 13.69
N ALA A 335 17.60 5.44 13.75
CA ALA A 335 18.52 6.12 14.66
C ALA A 335 18.60 7.61 14.34
N LYS A 336 18.52 8.47 15.35
CA LYS A 336 18.71 9.92 15.24
C LYS A 336 19.90 10.36 16.06
N THR A 337 20.68 11.28 15.53
CA THR A 337 21.70 11.94 16.33
C THR A 337 21.04 12.85 17.37
N LYS A 338 21.78 13.17 18.43
CA LYS A 338 21.31 14.06 19.50
C LYS A 338 20.79 15.41 18.98
N ASN A 339 21.49 15.98 18.01
CA ASN A 339 21.14 17.27 17.46
C ASN A 339 19.87 17.21 16.58
N GLU A 340 19.74 16.16 15.78
CA GLU A 340 18.53 15.91 14.97
C GLU A 340 17.32 15.69 15.86
N PHE A 341 17.45 14.84 16.89
CA PHE A 341 16.37 14.61 17.85
C PHE A 341 15.91 15.91 18.51
N TYR A 342 16.82 16.72 19.05
CA TYR A 342 16.42 17.95 19.73
C TYR A 342 15.78 18.94 18.77
N LYS A 343 16.29 19.07 17.54
CA LYS A 343 15.69 19.94 16.53
C LYS A 343 14.26 19.53 16.23
N LEU A 344 14.05 18.27 15.88
CA LEU A 344 12.72 17.74 15.56
C LEU A 344 11.76 17.80 16.75
N PHE A 345 12.27 17.54 17.96
CA PHE A 345 11.50 17.63 19.19
C PHE A 345 11.02 19.08 19.46
N GLU A 346 11.90 20.05 19.28
CA GLU A 346 11.59 21.48 19.41
C GLU A 346 10.60 21.96 18.33
N ASP A 347 10.76 21.50 17.09
CA ASP A 347 9.85 21.79 15.98
C ASP A 347 8.44 21.23 16.22
N ILE A 348 8.34 20.03 16.78
CA ILE A 348 7.05 19.37 17.05
C ILE A 348 6.34 19.94 18.27
N THR A 349 7.07 20.19 19.36
CA THR A 349 6.47 20.60 20.65
C THR A 349 6.39 22.12 20.82
N GLY A 350 7.20 22.88 20.10
CA GLY A 350 7.37 24.32 20.33
C GLY A 350 8.18 24.66 21.57
N HIS A 351 8.59 23.67 22.38
CA HIS A 351 9.41 23.90 23.55
C HIS A 351 10.85 24.22 23.16
N GLN A 352 11.47 25.13 23.87
CA GLN A 352 12.87 25.51 23.66
C GLN A 352 13.73 25.07 24.85
N ARG A 353 14.96 24.64 24.58
CA ARG A 353 15.92 24.31 25.62
C ARG A 353 16.30 25.55 26.39
N THR A 354 16.22 25.47 27.72
CA THR A 354 16.65 26.53 28.64
C THR A 354 17.74 26.02 29.56
N ARG A 355 18.64 26.92 29.96
CA ARG A 355 19.74 26.59 30.88
C ARG A 355 19.29 26.88 32.30
N THR A 356 19.27 25.87 33.16
CA THR A 356 19.03 26.03 34.58
C THR A 356 20.30 25.77 35.37
N ARG A 357 20.42 26.39 36.55
CA ARG A 357 21.53 26.21 37.45
C ARG A 357 20.96 25.63 38.74
N GLU A 358 21.30 24.41 39.04
CA GLU A 358 21.03 23.76 40.32
C GLU A 358 22.37 23.52 40.99
N ASP A 359 22.54 24.14 42.15
CA ASP A 359 23.80 24.17 42.92
C ASP A 359 24.97 24.71 42.07
N THR A 360 26.00 23.91 41.82
CA THR A 360 27.20 24.28 41.06
C THR A 360 27.15 23.81 39.58
N LEU A 361 26.16 23.00 39.20
CA LEU A 361 26.08 22.40 37.88
C LEU A 361 25.00 23.09 37.01
N SER A 362 25.39 23.41 35.78
CA SER A 362 24.49 23.98 34.79
C SER A 362 23.95 22.86 33.90
N LYS A 363 22.64 22.73 33.81
CA LYS A 363 21.94 21.71 32.99
C LYS A 363 21.05 22.36 31.96
N TRP A 364 20.88 21.69 30.79
CA TRP A 364 19.87 22.02 29.82
C TRP A 364 18.58 21.27 30.10
N VAL A 365 17.47 21.99 30.14
CA VAL A 365 16.13 21.42 30.41
C VAL A 365 15.09 21.94 29.43
N TYR A 366 14.05 21.13 29.22
CA TYR A 366 12.77 21.58 28.69
C TYR A 366 11.81 21.83 29.86
N LYS A 367 11.19 23.00 29.87
CA LYS A 367 10.16 23.37 30.85
C LYS A 367 8.79 23.06 30.29
N GLY A 368 7.82 22.74 31.14
CA GLY A 368 6.46 22.47 30.76
C GLY A 368 6.16 21.01 30.45
N MET A 369 7.10 20.09 30.71
CA MET A 369 6.89 18.67 30.46
C MET A 369 7.79 17.76 31.31
N ARG A 370 7.41 16.47 31.38
CA ARG A 370 8.23 15.39 31.97
C ARG A 370 7.99 14.07 31.22
N LEU A 371 8.84 13.09 31.47
CA LEU A 371 8.54 11.70 31.06
C LEU A 371 7.44 11.11 31.96
N LEU A 372 6.65 10.23 31.37
CA LEU A 372 5.74 9.35 32.09
C LEU A 372 6.55 8.31 32.90
N ASP A 373 6.06 7.94 34.07
CA ASP A 373 6.63 6.83 34.83
C ASP A 373 6.09 5.47 34.27
N GLU A 374 6.68 4.35 34.73
CA GLU A 374 6.31 3.02 34.23
C GLU A 374 4.82 2.69 34.47
N LYS A 375 4.23 3.12 35.57
CA LYS A 375 2.81 2.89 35.89
C LYS A 375 1.90 3.72 35.00
N GLU A 376 2.29 4.96 34.72
CA GLU A 376 1.56 5.83 33.80
C GLU A 376 1.61 5.29 32.36
N ILE A 377 2.74 4.72 31.93
CA ILE A 377 2.90 4.08 30.62
C ILE A 377 1.99 2.85 30.51
N GLU A 378 1.98 2.00 31.54
CA GLU A 378 1.10 0.83 31.59
C GLU A 378 -0.39 1.24 31.60
N ALA A 379 -0.76 2.25 32.37
CA ALA A 379 -2.12 2.77 32.42
C ALA A 379 -2.57 3.39 31.07
N ALA A 380 -1.71 4.15 30.41
CA ALA A 380 -1.96 4.70 29.08
C ALA A 380 -2.10 3.60 28.02
N GLY A 381 -1.30 2.54 28.11
CA GLY A 381 -1.42 1.35 27.25
C GLY A 381 -2.75 0.62 27.44
N GLN A 382 -3.20 0.45 28.70
CA GLN A 382 -4.48 -0.17 29.03
C GLN A 382 -5.68 0.71 28.63
N ALA A 383 -5.58 2.03 28.75
CA ALA A 383 -6.62 2.96 28.30
C ALA A 383 -6.81 2.93 26.78
N LYS A 384 -5.71 2.91 26.04
CA LYS A 384 -5.75 2.75 24.55
C LYS A 384 -6.32 1.42 24.11
N LEU A 385 -6.12 0.33 24.89
CA LEU A 385 -6.74 -0.97 24.62
C LEU A 385 -8.25 -0.96 24.94
N LYS A 386 -8.71 -0.22 25.95
CA LYS A 386 -10.13 -0.07 26.30
C LYS A 386 -10.89 0.81 25.32
N GLU A 387 -10.31 1.88 24.81
CA GLU A 387 -10.92 2.70 23.74
C GLU A 387 -11.14 1.91 22.45
N VAL A 388 -10.36 0.85 22.23
CA VAL A 388 -10.53 -0.09 21.10
C VAL A 388 -11.63 -1.14 21.41
N ASP A 389 -11.89 -1.45 22.68
CA ASP A 389 -12.92 -2.43 23.08
C ASP A 389 -14.33 -1.79 23.22
N ASP A 390 -14.43 -0.48 23.38
CA ASP A 390 -15.69 0.28 23.54
C ASP A 390 -16.21 0.90 22.22
N CYS A 391 -15.52 0.70 21.08
CA CYS A 391 -15.95 1.04 19.72
C CYS A 391 -16.26 -0.21 18.89
#